data_8f6ffa3b7a48a46d065234422d604e91
#
_entry.id   8f6ffa3b7a48a46d065234422d604e91
#
_cell.length_a   1.000
_cell.length_b   1.000
_cell.length_c   1.000
_cell.angle_alpha   90.00
_cell.angle_beta   90.00
_cell.angle_gamma   90.00
#
_symmetry.space_group_name_H-M   'P 1'
#
loop_
_entity.id
_entity.type
_entity.pdbx_description
1 polymer ?
#
loop_
_entity_poly.entity_id
_entity_poly.type
_entity_poly.pdbx_seq_one_letter_code
_entity_poly.pdbx_strand_id
1 'polypeptide(L)'
;IVELAKKLREHAALEEIRIIPQIAYLAARPDEISCDPEKILYLPSHKECRNSKKQFAEHFRIFEQKANSSNPPVMAEPADAKEGITVVVNPPYPLMTTEELDAVYELPFTYQAHPRYKGKSIPALEMIRFSVCLHRGCFGGCSFCTIAAHQGKRISSRSLESVTTEIARLATLAEFRGHLSDLGGPTANMYRMQGRNPALCDACNRTSCLFPVVCKNLDTSHKSLLELYRTVRNIPGVKKATIGSGIRYDLFVNEKGFLNDEGKQYFRELVQYHVSGRLKVAPEHTQDNVLSMMHKPSFALYRVLKREFLSETKRTGSRLQLIPYFIS
;
A
#
# COMPACT_ATOMS: atom_id res chain seq x y z
N ILE A 1 -8.50 -14.78 7.72
CA ILE A 1 -7.75 -16.04 7.98
C ILE A 1 -8.14 -16.63 9.35
N VAL A 2 -8.11 -15.85 10.43
CA VAL A 2 -8.42 -16.35 11.80
C VAL A 2 -9.83 -16.90 11.89
N GLU A 3 -10.83 -16.18 11.37
CA GLU A 3 -12.23 -16.62 11.34
C GLU A 3 -12.41 -17.90 10.51
N LEU A 4 -11.82 -17.94 9.31
CA LEU A 4 -11.84 -19.14 8.46
C LEU A 4 -11.21 -20.34 9.19
N ALA A 5 -10.05 -20.14 9.84
CA ALA A 5 -9.39 -21.21 10.60
C ALA A 5 -10.23 -21.71 11.79
N LYS A 6 -10.96 -20.82 12.46
CA LYS A 6 -11.90 -21.20 13.55
C LYS A 6 -13.04 -22.04 12.99
N LYS A 7 -13.72 -21.55 11.92
CA LYS A 7 -14.83 -22.27 11.27
C LYS A 7 -14.41 -23.65 10.75
N LEU A 8 -13.24 -23.75 10.13
CA LEU A 8 -12.71 -25.06 9.67
C LEU A 8 -12.44 -26.02 10.83
N ARG A 9 -11.89 -25.51 11.96
CA ARG A 9 -11.65 -26.34 13.15
C ARG A 9 -12.95 -26.80 13.82
N GLU A 10 -13.99 -25.99 13.74
CA GLU A 10 -15.33 -26.27 14.26
C GLU A 10 -16.17 -27.13 13.31
N HIS A 11 -15.62 -27.55 12.17
CA HIS A 11 -16.33 -28.29 11.13
C HIS A 11 -17.61 -27.59 10.65
N ALA A 12 -17.59 -26.26 10.58
CA ALA A 12 -18.72 -25.46 10.14
C ALA A 12 -19.17 -25.84 8.71
N ALA A 13 -20.46 -25.68 8.44
CA ALA A 13 -21.03 -25.94 7.12
C ALA A 13 -20.44 -24.98 6.06
N LEU A 14 -20.41 -25.40 4.80
CA LEU A 14 -19.85 -24.58 3.70
C LEU A 14 -20.58 -23.23 3.56
N GLU A 15 -21.87 -23.20 3.84
CA GLU A 15 -22.69 -21.99 3.81
C GLU A 15 -22.19 -20.95 4.83
N GLU A 16 -21.76 -21.39 6.01
CA GLU A 16 -21.19 -20.53 7.04
C GLU A 16 -19.78 -20.02 6.68
N ILE A 17 -19.04 -20.78 5.90
CA ILE A 17 -17.71 -20.40 5.40
C ILE A 17 -17.86 -19.42 4.24
N ARG A 18 -18.82 -19.65 3.33
CA ARG A 18 -19.04 -18.83 2.14
C ARG A 18 -19.44 -17.38 2.43
N ILE A 19 -19.96 -17.08 3.62
CA ILE A 19 -20.33 -15.71 4.02
C ILE A 19 -19.19 -14.92 4.66
N ILE A 20 -18.05 -15.54 4.94
CA ILE A 20 -16.90 -14.85 5.55
C ILE A 20 -16.38 -13.76 4.59
N PRO A 21 -16.18 -12.53 5.05
CA PRO A 21 -15.58 -11.47 4.22
C PRO A 21 -14.19 -11.83 3.69
N GLN A 22 -13.82 -11.27 2.55
CA GLN A 22 -12.50 -11.44 1.88
C GLN A 22 -12.16 -12.86 1.43
N ILE A 23 -13.09 -13.81 1.48
CA ILE A 23 -12.85 -15.10 0.84
C ILE A 23 -13.35 -15.09 -0.60
N ALA A 24 -12.74 -15.94 -1.42
CA ALA A 24 -13.24 -16.31 -2.72
C ALA A 24 -13.55 -17.81 -2.76
N TYR A 25 -14.61 -18.19 -3.43
CA TYR A 25 -15.01 -19.59 -3.58
C TYR A 25 -15.62 -19.85 -4.95
N LEU A 26 -15.73 -21.13 -5.30
CA LEU A 26 -16.39 -21.58 -6.52
C LEU A 26 -17.85 -21.93 -6.20
N ALA A 27 -18.79 -21.40 -6.97
CA ALA A 27 -20.19 -21.78 -6.98
C ALA A 27 -20.49 -22.50 -8.30
N ALA A 28 -21.03 -23.70 -8.22
CA ALA A 28 -21.44 -24.47 -9.39
C ALA A 28 -22.85 -24.09 -9.86
N ARG A 29 -23.63 -23.44 -8.99
CA ARG A 29 -25.01 -23.02 -9.27
C ARG A 29 -25.26 -21.64 -8.61
N PRO A 30 -26.18 -20.83 -9.15
CA PRO A 30 -26.53 -19.53 -8.58
C PRO A 30 -27.02 -19.59 -7.11
N ASP A 31 -27.76 -20.65 -6.74
CA ASP A 31 -28.26 -20.86 -5.37
C ASP A 31 -27.15 -21.15 -4.34
N GLU A 32 -25.96 -21.49 -4.78
CA GLU A 32 -24.78 -21.64 -3.93
C GLU A 32 -24.10 -20.31 -3.58
N ILE A 33 -24.51 -19.20 -4.18
CA ILE A 33 -24.00 -17.87 -3.84
C ILE A 33 -24.76 -17.37 -2.61
N SER A 34 -24.07 -17.37 -1.47
CA SER A 34 -24.66 -17.00 -0.17
C SER A 34 -24.85 -15.47 -0.05
N CYS A 35 -25.63 -14.87 -0.95
CA CYS A 35 -25.90 -13.44 -1.00
C CYS A 35 -27.27 -13.20 -1.67
N ASP A 36 -27.93 -12.10 -1.33
CA ASP A 36 -29.10 -11.61 -2.03
C ASP A 36 -28.74 -11.38 -3.51
N PRO A 37 -29.45 -11.99 -4.46
CA PRO A 37 -29.15 -11.86 -5.90
C PRO A 37 -29.08 -10.42 -6.41
N GLU A 38 -29.84 -9.50 -5.83
CA GLU A 38 -29.85 -8.07 -6.20
C GLU A 38 -28.53 -7.35 -5.76
N LYS A 39 -27.79 -7.94 -4.83
CA LYS A 39 -26.52 -7.42 -4.32
C LYS A 39 -25.29 -8.02 -4.98
N ILE A 40 -25.49 -8.91 -5.96
CA ILE A 40 -24.40 -9.54 -6.69
C ILE A 40 -24.04 -8.68 -7.90
N LEU A 41 -22.79 -8.30 -8.01
CA LEU A 41 -22.24 -7.65 -9.20
C LEU A 41 -21.59 -8.69 -10.10
N TYR A 42 -22.20 -8.98 -11.23
CA TYR A 42 -21.61 -9.84 -12.24
C TYR A 42 -20.59 -9.10 -13.07
N LEU A 43 -19.39 -9.65 -13.14
CA LEU A 43 -18.28 -9.16 -13.98
C LEU A 43 -18.31 -9.87 -15.34
N PRO A 44 -17.72 -9.27 -16.40
CA PRO A 44 -17.45 -10.00 -17.64
C PRO A 44 -16.71 -11.30 -17.33
N SER A 45 -17.09 -12.38 -18.01
CA SER A 45 -16.49 -13.70 -17.82
C SER A 45 -15.01 -13.73 -18.18
N HIS A 46 -14.27 -14.67 -17.62
CA HIS A 46 -12.88 -14.90 -17.98
C HIS A 46 -12.69 -15.12 -19.50
N LYS A 47 -13.60 -15.86 -20.14
CA LYS A 47 -13.60 -16.12 -21.60
C LYS A 47 -13.77 -14.81 -22.40
N GLU A 48 -14.71 -13.95 -22.02
CA GLU A 48 -14.91 -12.66 -22.66
C GLU A 48 -13.65 -11.80 -22.51
N CYS A 49 -13.07 -11.75 -21.32
CA CYS A 49 -11.84 -11.00 -21.03
C CYS A 49 -10.64 -11.51 -21.85
N ARG A 50 -10.49 -12.83 -22.01
CA ARG A 50 -9.44 -13.41 -22.86
C ARG A 50 -9.60 -13.07 -24.34
N ASN A 51 -10.82 -12.99 -24.82
CA ASN A 51 -11.13 -12.78 -26.22
C ASN A 51 -11.25 -11.30 -26.62
N SER A 52 -11.38 -10.40 -25.64
CA SER A 52 -11.60 -8.97 -25.91
C SER A 52 -10.86 -8.08 -24.89
N LYS A 53 -9.86 -7.34 -25.38
CA LYS A 53 -9.17 -6.33 -24.55
C LYS A 53 -10.13 -5.29 -23.99
N LYS A 54 -11.23 -4.99 -24.70
CA LYS A 54 -12.26 -4.06 -24.23
C LYS A 54 -13.01 -4.63 -23.02
N GLN A 55 -13.40 -5.91 -23.07
CA GLN A 55 -14.06 -6.58 -21.93
C GLN A 55 -13.12 -6.71 -20.74
N PHE A 56 -11.85 -7.02 -20.97
CA PHE A 56 -10.85 -7.03 -19.91
C PHE A 56 -10.68 -5.65 -19.24
N ALA A 57 -10.60 -4.59 -20.04
CA ALA A 57 -10.52 -3.23 -19.51
C ALA A 57 -11.77 -2.82 -18.71
N GLU A 58 -12.97 -3.23 -19.19
CA GLU A 58 -14.23 -2.97 -18.50
C GLU A 58 -14.33 -3.75 -17.19
N HIS A 59 -13.96 -5.04 -17.19
CA HIS A 59 -13.85 -5.86 -15.99
C HIS A 59 -12.97 -5.18 -14.94
N PHE A 60 -11.74 -4.77 -15.33
CA PHE A 60 -10.82 -4.11 -14.41
C PHE A 60 -11.36 -2.78 -13.89
N ARG A 61 -11.99 -1.98 -14.74
CA ARG A 61 -12.60 -0.70 -14.36
C ARG A 61 -13.70 -0.88 -13.31
N ILE A 62 -14.60 -1.87 -13.52
CA ILE A 62 -15.68 -2.17 -12.58
C ILE A 62 -15.09 -2.65 -11.26
N PHE A 63 -14.16 -3.60 -11.32
CA PHE A 63 -13.49 -4.16 -10.15
C PHE A 63 -12.81 -3.06 -9.32
N GLU A 64 -11.98 -2.22 -9.95
CA GLU A 64 -11.24 -1.15 -9.26
C GLU A 64 -12.18 -0.15 -8.57
N GLN A 65 -13.26 0.25 -9.25
CA GLN A 65 -14.22 1.19 -8.68
C GLN A 65 -15.00 0.59 -7.50
N LYS A 66 -15.42 -0.67 -7.63
CA LYS A 66 -16.33 -1.29 -6.65
C LYS A 66 -15.60 -1.91 -5.47
N ALA A 67 -14.42 -2.50 -5.66
CA ALA A 67 -13.61 -3.05 -4.58
C ALA A 67 -13.19 -1.98 -3.56
N ASN A 68 -13.01 -0.74 -4.00
CA ASN A 68 -12.59 0.38 -3.16
C ASN A 68 -13.75 1.30 -2.72
N SER A 69 -15.00 0.91 -2.98
CA SER A 69 -16.18 1.64 -2.48
C SER A 69 -16.37 1.40 -0.97
N SER A 70 -17.14 2.27 -0.31
CA SER A 70 -17.46 2.13 1.12
C SER A 70 -18.39 0.95 1.41
N ASN A 71 -19.17 0.52 0.41
CA ASN A 71 -20.04 -0.64 0.48
C ASN A 71 -19.83 -1.50 -0.77
N PRO A 72 -18.73 -2.29 -0.82
CA PRO A 72 -18.44 -3.11 -1.97
C PRO A 72 -19.43 -4.27 -2.08
N PRO A 73 -19.92 -4.59 -3.30
CA PRO A 73 -20.82 -5.72 -3.52
C PRO A 73 -20.08 -7.06 -3.45
N VAL A 74 -20.83 -8.15 -3.33
CA VAL A 74 -20.34 -9.47 -3.73
C VAL A 74 -20.08 -9.45 -5.23
N MET A 75 -18.89 -9.87 -5.69
CA MET A 75 -18.56 -9.92 -7.10
C MET A 75 -18.58 -11.37 -7.59
N ALA A 76 -19.14 -11.59 -8.77
CA ALA A 76 -19.26 -12.90 -9.37
C ALA A 76 -18.71 -12.87 -10.80
N GLU A 77 -17.71 -13.74 -11.09
CA GLU A 77 -17.10 -13.88 -12.41
C GLU A 77 -17.34 -15.30 -12.94
N PRO A 78 -18.09 -15.48 -14.05
CA PRO A 78 -18.21 -16.78 -14.68
C PRO A 78 -16.85 -17.32 -15.14
N ALA A 79 -16.52 -18.55 -14.72
CA ALA A 79 -15.26 -19.21 -15.07
C ALA A 79 -15.39 -20.05 -16.33
N ASP A 80 -14.32 -20.14 -17.14
CA ASP A 80 -14.31 -20.88 -18.41
C ASP A 80 -14.08 -22.38 -18.26
N ALA A 81 -13.53 -22.83 -17.13
CA ALA A 81 -13.00 -24.18 -16.97
C ALA A 81 -14.10 -25.26 -17.02
N LYS A 82 -15.31 -24.92 -16.60
CA LYS A 82 -16.53 -25.76 -16.69
C LYS A 82 -17.74 -24.86 -16.87
N GLU A 83 -18.68 -25.26 -17.70
CA GLU A 83 -19.94 -24.54 -17.81
C GLU A 83 -20.65 -24.47 -16.46
N GLY A 84 -21.12 -23.27 -16.09
CA GLY A 84 -21.87 -23.00 -14.87
C GLY A 84 -21.05 -22.68 -13.63
N ILE A 85 -19.72 -22.84 -13.64
CA ILE A 85 -18.90 -22.46 -12.48
C ILE A 85 -18.66 -20.94 -12.46
N THR A 86 -18.89 -20.34 -11.30
CA THR A 86 -18.68 -18.93 -11.05
C THR A 86 -17.68 -18.74 -9.88
N VAL A 87 -16.70 -17.89 -10.07
CA VAL A 87 -15.83 -17.42 -8.99
C VAL A 87 -16.57 -16.31 -8.25
N VAL A 88 -16.84 -16.51 -6.98
CA VAL A 88 -17.51 -15.54 -6.11
C VAL A 88 -16.48 -14.95 -5.17
N VAL A 89 -16.44 -13.62 -5.08
CA VAL A 89 -15.54 -12.88 -4.19
C VAL A 89 -16.38 -12.04 -3.23
N ASN A 90 -16.27 -12.33 -1.96
CA ASN A 90 -16.97 -11.59 -0.92
C ASN A 90 -16.36 -10.19 -0.71
N PRO A 91 -17.17 -9.23 -0.23
CA PRO A 91 -16.68 -7.91 0.15
C PRO A 91 -15.53 -8.01 1.16
N PRO A 92 -14.60 -7.05 1.15
CA PRO A 92 -13.55 -7.00 2.15
C PRO A 92 -14.11 -6.70 3.55
N TYR A 93 -13.36 -7.02 4.58
CA TYR A 93 -13.59 -6.49 5.91
C TYR A 93 -13.52 -4.95 5.89
N PRO A 94 -14.21 -4.29 6.84
CA PRO A 94 -13.97 -2.87 7.09
C PRO A 94 -12.48 -2.55 7.24
N LEU A 95 -12.11 -1.31 7.00
CA LEU A 95 -10.73 -0.87 7.21
C LEU A 95 -10.33 -1.13 8.66
N MET A 96 -9.20 -1.80 8.88
CA MET A 96 -8.67 -2.04 10.22
C MET A 96 -8.41 -0.73 10.94
N THR A 97 -8.83 -0.66 12.20
CA THR A 97 -8.45 0.45 13.08
C THR A 97 -6.95 0.41 13.40
N THR A 98 -6.44 1.46 14.02
CA THR A 98 -5.05 1.48 14.49
C THR A 98 -4.80 0.36 15.49
N GLU A 99 -5.73 0.16 16.42
CA GLU A 99 -5.64 -0.86 17.48
C GLU A 99 -5.66 -2.28 16.91
N GLU A 100 -6.52 -2.55 15.94
CA GLU A 100 -6.57 -3.85 15.27
C GLU A 100 -5.28 -4.12 14.47
N LEU A 101 -4.75 -3.09 13.80
CA LEU A 101 -3.50 -3.22 13.05
C LEU A 101 -2.31 -3.40 14.00
N ASP A 102 -2.26 -2.67 15.11
CA ASP A 102 -1.22 -2.80 16.13
C ASP A 102 -1.22 -4.22 16.74
N ALA A 103 -2.40 -4.76 17.07
CA ALA A 103 -2.53 -6.12 17.58
C ALA A 103 -1.95 -7.19 16.62
N VAL A 104 -2.04 -6.98 15.30
CA VAL A 104 -1.39 -7.86 14.32
C VAL A 104 0.12 -7.80 14.42
N TYR A 105 0.70 -6.59 14.62
CA TYR A 105 2.16 -6.41 14.71
C TYR A 105 2.73 -6.75 16.11
N GLU A 106 1.89 -6.88 17.11
CA GLU A 106 2.26 -7.36 18.45
C GLU A 106 2.42 -8.89 18.53
N LEU A 107 1.95 -9.63 17.54
CA LEU A 107 2.15 -11.07 17.46
C LEU A 107 3.64 -11.42 17.58
N PRO A 108 3.97 -12.60 18.16
CA PRO A 108 5.33 -13.00 18.47
C PRO A 108 6.11 -13.43 17.23
N PHE A 109 6.35 -12.50 16.30
CA PHE A 109 7.17 -12.75 15.11
C PHE A 109 8.61 -13.06 15.50
N THR A 110 9.18 -14.09 14.89
CA THR A 110 10.55 -14.53 15.17
C THR A 110 11.60 -13.75 14.37
N TYR A 111 11.23 -13.11 13.28
CA TYR A 111 12.15 -12.47 12.31
C TYR A 111 13.21 -13.42 11.76
N GLN A 112 12.92 -14.72 11.79
CA GLN A 112 13.78 -15.80 11.32
C GLN A 112 13.19 -16.48 10.08
N ALA A 113 14.07 -17.09 9.26
CA ALA A 113 13.62 -17.98 8.21
C ALA A 113 12.88 -19.19 8.80
N HIS A 114 11.84 -19.67 8.10
CA HIS A 114 11.17 -20.90 8.49
C HIS A 114 12.18 -22.05 8.58
N PRO A 115 12.10 -22.96 9.60
CA PRO A 115 13.10 -24.03 9.82
C PRO A 115 13.40 -24.92 8.60
N ARG A 116 12.44 -25.09 7.67
CA ARG A 116 12.67 -25.84 6.43
C ARG A 116 13.77 -25.27 5.52
N TYR A 117 14.15 -24.00 5.73
CA TYR A 117 15.20 -23.32 5.00
C TYR A 117 16.56 -23.33 5.72
N LYS A 118 16.70 -24.12 6.80
CA LYS A 118 17.96 -24.23 7.53
C LYS A 118 19.12 -24.54 6.58
N GLY A 119 20.17 -23.73 6.62
CA GLY A 119 21.34 -23.87 5.75
C GLY A 119 21.19 -23.35 4.32
N LYS A 120 20.03 -22.74 3.97
CA LYS A 120 19.80 -22.13 2.67
C LYS A 120 19.81 -20.59 2.81
N SER A 121 20.50 -19.91 1.90
CA SER A 121 20.41 -18.45 1.78
C SER A 121 19.07 -18.04 1.20
N ILE A 122 18.46 -17.01 1.77
CA ILE A 122 17.22 -16.38 1.28
C ILE A 122 17.52 -14.89 1.09
N PRO A 123 17.97 -14.46 -0.10
CA PRO A 123 18.36 -13.06 -0.34
C PRO A 123 17.26 -12.06 0.01
N ALA A 124 15.99 -12.39 -0.24
CA ALA A 124 14.85 -11.55 0.10
C ALA A 124 14.76 -11.31 1.62
N LEU A 125 15.00 -12.33 2.45
CA LEU A 125 14.98 -12.18 3.91
C LEU A 125 16.04 -11.19 4.39
N GLU A 126 17.25 -11.24 3.83
CA GLU A 126 18.33 -10.31 4.19
C GLU A 126 17.96 -8.85 3.90
N MET A 127 17.21 -8.61 2.81
CA MET A 127 16.74 -7.29 2.43
C MET A 127 15.64 -6.74 3.33
N ILE A 128 14.69 -7.59 3.79
CA ILE A 128 13.46 -7.16 4.45
C ILE A 128 13.42 -7.44 5.96
N ARG A 129 14.33 -8.25 6.49
CA ARG A 129 14.31 -8.74 7.87
C ARG A 129 14.18 -7.62 8.91
N PHE A 130 14.84 -6.51 8.68
CA PHE A 130 14.82 -5.32 9.53
C PHE A 130 14.08 -4.16 8.88
N SER A 131 13.05 -4.44 8.10
CA SER A 131 12.09 -3.47 7.61
C SER A 131 10.90 -3.39 8.54
N VAL A 132 10.35 -2.19 8.75
CA VAL A 132 9.19 -1.93 9.59
C VAL A 132 8.10 -1.26 8.76
N CYS A 133 6.96 -1.92 8.67
CA CYS A 133 5.80 -1.41 7.95
C CYS A 133 5.00 -0.48 8.86
N LEU A 134 4.74 0.75 8.41
CA LEU A 134 4.04 1.77 9.17
C LEU A 134 2.53 1.79 8.95
N HIS A 135 2.09 1.36 7.76
CA HIS A 135 0.69 1.42 7.35
C HIS A 135 0.39 0.44 6.23
N ARG A 136 -0.89 0.20 6.01
CA ARG A 136 -1.46 -0.54 4.88
C ARG A 136 -2.29 0.39 4.00
N GLY A 137 -2.52 -0.03 2.76
CA GLY A 137 -3.27 0.75 1.79
C GLY A 137 -2.44 1.75 1.00
N CYS A 138 -2.98 2.20 -0.13
CA CYS A 138 -2.37 3.22 -0.98
C CYS A 138 -3.44 3.93 -1.81
N PHE A 139 -3.57 5.24 -1.65
CA PHE A 139 -4.52 6.05 -2.39
C PHE A 139 -3.96 6.60 -3.72
N GLY A 140 -2.81 6.08 -4.17
CA GLY A 140 -2.16 6.51 -5.42
C GLY A 140 -2.97 6.21 -6.67
N GLY A 141 -3.61 5.04 -6.75
CA GLY A 141 -4.47 4.64 -7.87
C GLY A 141 -3.73 4.62 -9.22
N CYS A 142 -2.45 4.20 -9.23
CA CYS A 142 -1.70 4.02 -10.48
C CYS A 142 -2.32 2.86 -11.27
N SER A 143 -2.59 3.05 -12.56
CA SER A 143 -3.36 2.10 -13.38
C SER A 143 -2.71 0.73 -13.57
N PHE A 144 -1.40 0.63 -13.36
CA PHE A 144 -0.63 -0.63 -13.46
C PHE A 144 -0.42 -1.33 -12.11
N CYS A 145 -0.89 -0.75 -11.00
CA CYS A 145 -0.56 -1.20 -9.65
C CYS A 145 -1.78 -1.80 -8.95
N THR A 146 -1.62 -3.00 -8.40
CA THR A 146 -2.67 -3.72 -7.70
C THR A 146 -2.69 -3.49 -6.18
N ILE A 147 -1.83 -2.66 -5.63
CA ILE A 147 -1.76 -2.42 -4.17
C ILE A 147 -3.08 -1.92 -3.62
N ALA A 148 -3.73 -0.96 -4.29
CA ALA A 148 -5.02 -0.44 -3.85
C ALA A 148 -6.16 -1.49 -3.93
N ALA A 149 -6.08 -2.43 -4.87
CA ALA A 149 -7.01 -3.55 -4.95
C ALA A 149 -6.75 -4.60 -3.86
N HIS A 150 -5.48 -4.82 -3.50
CA HIS A 150 -5.07 -5.85 -2.53
C HIS A 150 -5.15 -5.36 -1.07
N GLN A 151 -4.71 -4.14 -0.77
CA GLN A 151 -4.63 -3.60 0.59
C GLN A 151 -5.69 -2.52 0.87
N GLY A 152 -6.47 -2.15 -0.13
CA GLY A 152 -7.40 -1.04 -0.06
C GLY A 152 -6.79 0.31 -0.44
N LYS A 153 -7.66 1.23 -0.82
CA LYS A 153 -7.32 2.62 -1.17
C LYS A 153 -7.10 3.48 0.08
N ARG A 154 -7.79 3.17 1.17
CA ARG A 154 -7.70 3.93 2.43
C ARG A 154 -6.48 3.47 3.23
N ILE A 155 -5.90 4.40 3.97
CA ILE A 155 -4.72 4.11 4.79
C ILE A 155 -5.16 3.68 6.18
N SER A 156 -4.72 2.50 6.61
CA SER A 156 -4.73 2.05 7.99
C SER A 156 -3.31 2.14 8.53
N SER A 157 -3.10 2.90 9.59
CA SER A 157 -1.77 3.21 10.13
C SER A 157 -1.60 2.65 11.53
N ARG A 158 -0.40 2.16 11.81
CA ARG A 158 0.01 1.77 13.16
C ARG A 158 0.17 3.00 14.07
N SER A 159 0.07 2.79 15.37
CA SER A 159 0.43 3.79 16.37
C SER A 159 1.95 4.00 16.42
N LEU A 160 2.37 5.14 16.93
CA LEU A 160 3.78 5.42 17.23
C LEU A 160 4.34 4.40 18.22
N GLU A 161 3.55 4.06 19.25
CA GLU A 161 3.91 3.09 20.28
C GLU A 161 4.16 1.69 19.72
N SER A 162 3.25 1.17 18.89
CA SER A 162 3.42 -0.13 18.23
C SER A 162 4.70 -0.19 17.40
N VAL A 163 4.98 0.86 16.60
CA VAL A 163 6.19 0.92 15.77
C VAL A 163 7.45 0.98 16.62
N THR A 164 7.48 1.81 17.67
CA THR A 164 8.67 1.96 18.52
C THR A 164 8.92 0.71 19.36
N THR A 165 7.88 0.02 19.83
CA THR A 165 7.96 -1.26 20.54
C THR A 165 8.55 -2.36 19.65
N GLU A 166 8.10 -2.46 18.38
CA GLU A 166 8.69 -3.40 17.43
C GLU A 166 10.17 -3.11 17.19
N ILE A 167 10.53 -1.85 16.97
CA ILE A 167 11.93 -1.47 16.73
C ILE A 167 12.80 -1.75 17.95
N ALA A 168 12.30 -1.48 19.17
CA ALA A 168 13.02 -1.82 20.39
C ALA A 168 13.26 -3.33 20.52
N ARG A 169 12.26 -4.15 20.15
CA ARG A 169 12.39 -5.62 20.10
C ARG A 169 13.40 -6.05 19.02
N LEU A 170 13.38 -5.46 17.83
CA LEU A 170 14.37 -5.71 16.78
C LEU A 170 15.80 -5.38 17.27
N ALA A 171 15.96 -4.30 18.02
CA ALA A 171 17.25 -3.86 18.54
C ALA A 171 17.89 -4.86 19.55
N THR A 172 17.10 -5.76 20.15
CA THR A 172 17.62 -6.83 21.03
C THR A 172 18.13 -8.07 20.27
N LEU A 173 17.83 -8.19 18.97
CA LEU A 173 18.25 -9.33 18.17
C LEU A 173 19.76 -9.29 17.91
N ALA A 174 20.46 -10.42 18.11
CA ALA A 174 21.90 -10.52 17.96
C ALA A 174 22.41 -10.14 16.57
N GLU A 175 21.59 -10.37 15.54
CA GLU A 175 21.92 -10.06 14.14
C GLU A 175 21.61 -8.61 13.75
N PHE A 176 20.88 -7.85 14.59
CA PHE A 176 20.61 -6.44 14.33
C PHE A 176 21.88 -5.61 14.51
N ARG A 177 22.30 -4.90 13.48
CA ARG A 177 23.51 -4.07 13.48
C ARG A 177 23.21 -2.57 13.65
N GLY A 178 21.99 -2.22 14.05
CA GLY A 178 21.54 -0.85 14.21
C GLY A 178 20.93 -0.22 12.95
N HIS A 179 20.69 -0.99 11.90
CA HIS A 179 20.18 -0.47 10.63
C HIS A 179 18.81 -1.06 10.32
N LEU A 180 17.80 -0.18 10.27
CA LEU A 180 16.50 -0.49 9.68
C LEU A 180 16.61 -0.27 8.16
N SER A 181 16.30 -1.32 7.38
CA SER A 181 16.43 -1.31 5.92
C SER A 181 15.31 -0.53 5.25
N ASP A 182 14.14 -0.49 5.87
CA ASP A 182 13.00 0.31 5.44
C ASP A 182 12.13 0.68 6.64
N LEU A 183 11.76 1.95 6.73
CA LEU A 183 10.77 2.47 7.67
C LEU A 183 9.67 3.14 6.83
N GLY A 184 8.76 2.32 6.30
CA GLY A 184 7.84 2.76 5.27
C GLY A 184 6.57 1.92 5.17
N GLY A 185 6.09 1.77 3.96
CA GLY A 185 4.85 1.05 3.65
C GLY A 185 4.66 0.93 2.14
N PRO A 186 3.45 0.63 1.64
CA PRO A 186 3.18 0.56 0.20
C PRO A 186 3.61 1.81 -0.57
N THR A 187 3.53 2.97 0.08
CA THR A 187 4.14 4.24 -0.31
C THR A 187 4.64 4.92 0.95
N ALA A 188 5.95 5.14 1.07
CA ALA A 188 6.60 5.50 2.33
C ALA A 188 5.99 6.71 3.06
N ASN A 189 5.50 7.70 2.32
CA ASN A 189 5.02 8.96 2.88
C ASN A 189 3.49 9.12 2.90
N MET A 190 2.76 8.02 3.10
CA MET A 190 1.29 8.06 3.28
C MET A 190 0.85 7.76 4.73
N TYR A 191 1.80 7.62 5.64
CA TYR A 191 1.51 7.33 7.05
C TYR A 191 0.57 8.36 7.66
N ARG A 192 -0.56 7.90 8.22
CA ARG A 192 -1.64 8.68 8.84
C ARG A 192 -2.32 9.72 7.94
N MET A 193 -2.13 9.63 6.62
CA MET A 193 -2.85 10.48 5.69
C MET A 193 -4.26 9.94 5.45
N GLN A 194 -5.25 10.80 5.57
CA GLN A 194 -6.66 10.47 5.38
C GLN A 194 -7.46 11.68 4.88
N GLY A 195 -8.73 11.47 4.54
CA GLY A 195 -9.62 12.58 4.21
C GLY A 195 -10.00 13.38 5.47
N ARG A 196 -9.97 14.70 5.38
CA ARG A 196 -10.35 15.60 6.48
C ARG A 196 -11.83 15.45 6.86
N ASN A 197 -12.69 15.16 5.88
CA ASN A 197 -14.10 14.85 6.08
C ASN A 197 -14.35 13.39 5.62
N PRO A 198 -14.53 12.44 6.55
CA PRO A 198 -14.79 11.04 6.24
C PRO A 198 -16.04 10.81 5.39
N ALA A 199 -17.13 11.54 5.62
CA ALA A 199 -18.37 11.37 4.88
C ALA A 199 -18.21 11.66 3.38
N LEU A 200 -17.33 12.62 3.01
CA LEU A 200 -16.98 12.85 1.60
C LEU A 200 -16.18 11.68 1.02
N CYS A 201 -15.36 11.00 1.83
CA CYS A 201 -14.63 9.82 1.39
C CYS A 201 -15.55 8.62 1.21
N ASP A 202 -16.57 8.48 2.05
CA ASP A 202 -17.54 7.38 1.98
C ASP A 202 -18.41 7.46 0.73
N ALA A 203 -18.78 8.66 0.31
CA ALA A 203 -19.53 8.90 -0.93
C ALA A 203 -18.64 8.93 -2.20
N CYS A 204 -17.30 8.79 -2.06
CA CYS A 204 -16.37 9.03 -3.15
C CYS A 204 -16.15 7.79 -4.02
N ASN A 205 -16.37 7.94 -5.34
CA ASN A 205 -16.12 6.89 -6.35
C ASN A 205 -14.80 7.05 -7.11
N ARG A 206 -13.91 7.99 -6.71
CA ARG A 206 -12.59 8.14 -7.37
C ARG A 206 -11.71 6.94 -7.05
N THR A 207 -11.01 6.43 -8.05
CA THR A 207 -10.01 5.36 -7.88
C THR A 207 -8.70 5.88 -7.30
N SER A 208 -8.40 7.18 -7.49
CA SER A 208 -7.21 7.84 -6.96
C SER A 208 -7.54 9.10 -6.18
N CYS A 209 -6.84 9.32 -5.06
CA CYS A 209 -6.86 10.62 -4.36
C CYS A 209 -5.81 11.60 -4.89
N LEU A 210 -4.93 11.15 -5.80
CA LEU A 210 -3.82 11.95 -6.33
C LEU A 210 -4.00 12.31 -7.80
N PHE A 211 -4.76 11.54 -8.57
CA PHE A 211 -4.96 11.73 -10.00
C PHE A 211 -6.42 12.04 -10.34
N PRO A 212 -6.73 12.92 -11.32
CA PRO A 212 -5.80 13.76 -12.10
C PRO A 212 -5.19 14.91 -11.28
N VAL A 213 -5.76 15.24 -10.15
CA VAL A 213 -5.27 16.25 -9.19
C VAL A 213 -5.42 15.74 -7.76
N VAL A 214 -4.55 16.18 -6.89
CA VAL A 214 -4.61 15.85 -5.46
C VAL A 214 -5.96 16.27 -4.89
N CYS A 215 -6.63 15.36 -4.20
CA CYS A 215 -7.96 15.58 -3.64
C CYS A 215 -7.90 16.70 -2.59
N LYS A 216 -8.77 17.70 -2.71
CA LYS A 216 -8.86 18.80 -1.75
C LYS A 216 -9.25 18.35 -0.34
N ASN A 217 -9.95 17.22 -0.22
CA ASN A 217 -10.31 16.62 1.07
C ASN A 217 -9.17 15.82 1.71
N LEU A 218 -8.09 15.51 0.96
CA LEU A 218 -6.96 14.75 1.48
C LEU A 218 -6.12 15.63 2.41
N ASP A 219 -5.84 15.13 3.61
CA ASP A 219 -4.79 15.67 4.45
C ASP A 219 -3.43 15.12 4.00
N THR A 220 -2.57 16.01 3.50
CA THR A 220 -1.23 15.67 3.03
C THR A 220 -0.15 16.02 4.04
N SER A 221 -0.52 16.25 5.31
CA SER A 221 0.42 16.58 6.37
C SER A 221 1.40 15.45 6.64
N HIS A 222 2.68 15.79 6.73
CA HIS A 222 3.74 14.85 7.08
C HIS A 222 4.14 14.94 8.57
N LYS A 223 3.41 15.70 9.41
CA LYS A 223 3.76 15.92 10.82
C LYS A 223 3.92 14.64 11.61
N SER A 224 2.94 13.76 11.54
CA SER A 224 2.99 12.46 12.24
C SER A 224 4.16 11.58 11.77
N LEU A 225 4.48 11.62 10.49
CA LEU A 225 5.62 10.88 9.93
C LEU A 225 6.96 11.48 10.39
N LEU A 226 7.07 12.79 10.43
CA LEU A 226 8.25 13.50 10.96
C LEU A 226 8.48 13.21 12.44
N GLU A 227 7.42 13.20 13.25
CA GLU A 227 7.46 12.82 14.65
C GLU A 227 7.98 11.39 14.81
N LEU A 228 7.40 10.44 14.06
CA LEU A 228 7.82 9.05 14.06
C LEU A 228 9.29 8.90 13.68
N TYR A 229 9.74 9.52 12.61
CA TYR A 229 11.13 9.46 12.16
C TYR A 229 12.11 9.96 13.25
N ARG A 230 11.80 11.08 13.89
CA ARG A 230 12.62 11.65 14.96
C ARG A 230 12.64 10.75 16.19
N THR A 231 11.50 10.19 16.57
CA THR A 231 11.41 9.25 17.68
C THR A 231 12.23 7.99 17.42
N VAL A 232 12.10 7.41 16.25
CA VAL A 232 12.83 6.18 15.87
C VAL A 232 14.35 6.39 15.87
N ARG A 233 14.83 7.55 15.43
CA ARG A 233 16.29 7.86 15.47
C ARG A 233 16.86 7.92 16.88
N ASN A 234 16.03 8.14 17.89
CA ASN A 234 16.45 8.25 19.28
C ASN A 234 16.30 6.92 20.05
N ILE A 235 15.81 5.84 19.41
CA ILE A 235 15.71 4.51 20.07
C ILE A 235 17.11 3.94 20.28
N PRO A 236 17.46 3.51 21.52
CA PRO A 236 18.73 2.87 21.79
C PRO A 236 18.99 1.67 20.86
N GLY A 237 20.19 1.58 20.30
CA GLY A 237 20.57 0.53 19.36
C GLY A 237 20.27 0.85 17.89
N VAL A 238 19.44 1.84 17.58
CA VAL A 238 19.21 2.30 16.20
C VAL A 238 20.28 3.31 15.80
N LYS A 239 21.10 2.98 14.82
CA LYS A 239 22.12 3.84 14.23
C LYS A 239 21.59 4.58 13.00
N LYS A 240 20.75 3.91 12.22
CA LYS A 240 20.15 4.46 11.01
C LYS A 240 18.85 3.76 10.68
N ALA A 241 17.82 4.56 10.36
CA ALA A 241 16.57 4.08 9.80
C ALA A 241 16.45 4.63 8.37
N THR A 242 16.44 3.77 7.38
CA THR A 242 16.38 4.19 5.96
C THR A 242 14.99 3.99 5.39
N ILE A 243 14.70 4.70 4.30
CA ILE A 243 13.49 4.56 3.52
C ILE A 243 13.86 3.83 2.22
N GLY A 244 13.46 2.58 2.13
CA GLY A 244 13.62 1.73 0.95
C GLY A 244 12.42 1.76 0.02
N SER A 245 11.23 2.02 0.59
CA SER A 245 9.96 2.17 -0.12
C SER A 245 9.91 3.44 -0.96
N GLY A 246 9.14 3.43 -2.04
CA GLY A 246 8.97 4.60 -2.90
C GLY A 246 8.22 5.74 -2.21
N ILE A 247 8.56 6.97 -2.55
CA ILE A 247 7.85 8.17 -2.07
C ILE A 247 6.99 8.79 -3.18
N ARG A 248 5.86 9.35 -2.79
CA ARG A 248 5.00 10.17 -3.66
C ARG A 248 5.35 11.63 -3.46
N TYR A 249 6.14 12.17 -4.39
CA TYR A 249 6.63 13.54 -4.31
C TYR A 249 5.57 14.58 -4.65
N ASP A 250 4.52 14.21 -5.38
CA ASP A 250 3.34 15.04 -5.62
C ASP A 250 2.52 15.36 -4.36
N LEU A 251 2.84 14.75 -3.23
CA LEU A 251 2.28 15.11 -1.92
C LEU A 251 2.97 16.31 -1.26
N PHE A 252 4.15 16.70 -1.72
CA PHE A 252 4.92 17.80 -1.10
C PHE A 252 5.62 18.74 -2.08
N VAL A 253 5.59 18.47 -3.39
CA VAL A 253 6.07 19.39 -4.45
C VAL A 253 5.03 19.60 -5.54
N ASN A 254 5.09 20.77 -6.16
CA ASN A 254 4.41 21.12 -7.40
C ASN A 254 5.43 21.70 -8.40
N GLU A 255 4.96 22.23 -9.53
CA GLU A 255 5.82 22.80 -10.58
C GLU A 255 6.64 24.01 -10.10
N LYS A 256 6.18 24.73 -9.07
CA LYS A 256 6.86 25.91 -8.50
C LYS A 256 7.88 25.54 -7.42
N GLY A 257 7.83 24.34 -6.86
CA GLY A 257 8.71 23.91 -5.77
C GLY A 257 7.95 23.17 -4.67
N PHE A 258 8.34 23.36 -3.41
CA PHE A 258 7.61 22.77 -2.29
C PHE A 258 6.22 23.39 -2.15
N LEU A 259 5.23 22.53 -1.83
CA LEU A 259 3.85 22.96 -1.60
C LEU A 259 3.72 23.88 -0.38
N ASN A 260 4.48 23.58 0.68
CA ASN A 260 4.49 24.33 1.95
C ASN A 260 5.78 24.04 2.72
N ASP A 261 5.96 24.73 3.84
CA ASP A 261 7.14 24.56 4.70
C ASP A 261 7.22 23.17 5.34
N GLU A 262 6.11 22.53 5.60
CA GLU A 262 6.07 21.17 6.14
C GLU A 262 6.61 20.14 5.13
N GLY A 263 6.22 20.22 3.87
CA GLY A 263 6.76 19.38 2.79
C GLY A 263 8.28 19.58 2.63
N LYS A 264 8.75 20.84 2.78
CA LYS A 264 10.17 21.15 2.78
C LYS A 264 10.90 20.55 3.98
N GLN A 265 10.31 20.61 5.18
CA GLN A 265 10.86 19.97 6.38
C GLN A 265 10.93 18.45 6.23
N TYR A 266 9.85 17.83 5.73
CA TYR A 266 9.82 16.40 5.45
C TYR A 266 10.95 16.00 4.49
N PHE A 267 11.09 16.71 3.39
CA PHE A 267 12.11 16.39 2.39
C PHE A 267 13.54 16.54 2.93
N ARG A 268 13.80 17.56 3.73
CA ARG A 268 15.10 17.76 4.41
C ARG A 268 15.40 16.64 5.39
N GLU A 269 14.44 16.27 6.24
CA GLU A 269 14.56 15.14 7.17
C GLU A 269 14.87 13.85 6.42
N LEU A 270 14.10 13.56 5.35
CA LEU A 270 14.30 12.39 4.51
C LEU A 270 15.74 12.33 3.94
N VAL A 271 16.18 13.38 3.26
CA VAL A 271 17.48 13.41 2.59
C VAL A 271 18.63 13.35 3.60
N GLN A 272 18.52 14.06 4.71
CA GLN A 272 19.59 14.16 5.68
C GLN A 272 19.78 12.89 6.51
N TYR A 273 18.69 12.20 6.87
CA TYR A 273 18.75 11.13 7.87
C TYR A 273 18.31 9.75 7.34
N HIS A 274 17.45 9.68 6.31
CA HIS A 274 16.76 8.46 5.93
C HIS A 274 17.15 7.89 4.56
N VAL A 275 18.13 8.48 3.89
CA VAL A 275 18.68 7.94 2.62
C VAL A 275 19.99 7.22 2.90
N SER A 276 20.08 5.95 2.46
CA SER A 276 21.27 5.09 2.67
C SER A 276 22.36 5.25 1.60
N GLY A 277 22.30 6.31 0.79
CA GLY A 277 23.18 6.55 -0.38
C GLY A 277 22.38 6.77 -1.65
N ARG A 278 21.24 6.09 -1.81
CA ARG A 278 20.39 6.16 -3.00
C ARG A 278 18.94 6.39 -2.60
N LEU A 279 18.36 7.53 -3.02
CA LEU A 279 16.92 7.76 -2.94
C LEU A 279 16.27 7.25 -4.22
N LYS A 280 15.42 6.25 -4.09
CA LYS A 280 14.66 5.66 -5.19
C LYS A 280 13.34 6.40 -5.36
N VAL A 281 13.03 6.80 -6.57
CA VAL A 281 11.75 7.44 -6.93
C VAL A 281 11.24 6.87 -8.23
N ALA A 282 9.95 6.87 -8.41
CA ALA A 282 9.28 6.24 -9.55
C ALA A 282 8.53 7.28 -10.40
N PRO A 283 9.21 8.06 -11.27
CA PRO A 283 8.54 8.88 -12.27
C PRO A 283 7.80 8.03 -13.33
N GLU A 284 8.23 6.79 -13.56
CA GLU A 284 7.72 5.76 -14.46
C GLU A 284 7.91 6.05 -15.94
N HIS A 285 7.69 7.28 -16.41
CA HIS A 285 7.86 7.66 -17.82
C HIS A 285 8.25 9.15 -17.92
N THR A 286 8.67 9.58 -19.11
CA THR A 286 9.06 10.98 -19.37
C THR A 286 8.01 11.77 -20.15
N GLN A 287 7.02 11.08 -20.74
CA GLN A 287 5.97 11.71 -21.56
C GLN A 287 4.67 11.82 -20.77
N ASP A 288 4.10 13.00 -20.70
CA ASP A 288 2.93 13.29 -19.86
C ASP A 288 1.65 12.58 -20.35
N ASN A 289 1.51 12.32 -21.65
CA ASN A 289 0.40 11.52 -22.17
C ASN A 289 0.44 10.07 -21.65
N VAL A 290 1.64 9.46 -21.55
CA VAL A 290 1.81 8.12 -20.97
C VAL A 290 1.59 8.17 -19.47
N LEU A 291 2.14 9.15 -18.76
CA LEU A 291 1.96 9.35 -17.33
C LEU A 291 0.49 9.56 -16.97
N SER A 292 -0.27 10.26 -17.80
CA SER A 292 -1.72 10.42 -17.63
C SER A 292 -2.45 9.08 -17.69
N MET A 293 -2.10 8.19 -18.62
CA MET A 293 -2.66 6.83 -18.67
C MET A 293 -2.23 5.97 -17.48
N MET A 294 -1.04 6.22 -16.94
CA MET A 294 -0.54 5.55 -15.73
C MET A 294 -1.11 6.11 -14.42
N HIS A 295 -1.90 7.16 -14.45
CA HIS A 295 -2.36 7.91 -13.27
C HIS A 295 -1.19 8.43 -12.42
N LYS A 296 -0.13 8.90 -13.09
CA LYS A 296 1.05 9.48 -12.45
C LYS A 296 1.09 10.99 -12.64
N PRO A 297 1.78 11.74 -11.76
CA PRO A 297 1.98 13.16 -11.95
C PRO A 297 2.87 13.46 -13.17
N SER A 298 2.76 14.67 -13.72
CA SER A 298 3.62 15.14 -14.81
C SER A 298 5.11 14.97 -14.50
N PHE A 299 5.90 14.65 -15.52
CA PHE A 299 7.35 14.56 -15.41
C PHE A 299 8.01 15.87 -14.94
N ALA A 300 7.33 17.00 -15.11
CA ALA A 300 7.78 18.28 -14.60
C ALA A 300 8.00 18.24 -13.08
N LEU A 301 7.14 17.55 -12.32
CA LEU A 301 7.30 17.39 -10.87
C LEU A 301 8.57 16.62 -10.50
N TYR A 302 8.95 15.60 -11.29
CA TYR A 302 10.21 14.90 -11.07
C TYR A 302 11.41 15.83 -11.30
N ARG A 303 11.36 16.70 -12.30
CA ARG A 303 12.43 17.70 -12.51
C ARG A 303 12.58 18.64 -11.33
N VAL A 304 11.46 19.08 -10.75
CA VAL A 304 11.45 19.89 -9.52
C VAL A 304 12.07 19.09 -8.37
N LEU A 305 11.59 17.86 -8.12
CA LEU A 305 12.15 17.00 -7.08
C LEU A 305 13.67 16.83 -7.23
N LYS A 306 14.16 16.59 -8.46
CA LYS A 306 15.59 16.45 -8.75
C LYS A 306 16.36 17.73 -8.42
N ARG A 307 15.83 18.89 -8.77
CA ARG A 307 16.44 20.19 -8.45
C ARG A 307 16.55 20.38 -6.93
N GLU A 308 15.47 20.13 -6.20
CA GLU A 308 15.43 20.25 -4.74
C GLU A 308 16.39 19.24 -4.07
N PHE A 309 16.47 18.01 -4.60
CA PHE A 309 17.40 16.98 -4.12
C PHE A 309 18.85 17.41 -4.28
N LEU A 310 19.24 17.92 -5.46
CA LEU A 310 20.59 18.42 -5.71
C LEU A 310 20.94 19.63 -4.85
N SER A 311 19.99 20.53 -4.62
CA SER A 311 20.14 21.65 -3.72
C SER A 311 20.41 21.19 -2.28
N GLU A 312 19.63 20.22 -1.79
CA GLU A 312 19.74 19.71 -0.43
C GLU A 312 21.02 18.90 -0.23
N THR A 313 21.44 18.07 -1.19
CA THR A 313 22.70 17.31 -1.12
C THR A 313 23.91 18.24 -1.16
N LYS A 314 23.85 19.32 -1.94
CA LYS A 314 24.90 20.37 -1.93
C LYS A 314 24.97 21.07 -0.57
N ARG A 315 23.82 21.43 0.02
CA ARG A 315 23.73 22.09 1.34
C ARG A 315 24.32 21.22 2.46
N THR A 316 24.11 19.89 2.39
CA THR A 316 24.58 18.93 3.40
C THR A 316 25.99 18.39 3.12
N GLY A 317 26.57 18.69 1.97
CA GLY A 317 27.86 18.11 1.53
C GLY A 317 27.78 16.59 1.27
N SER A 318 26.58 16.02 1.10
CA SER A 318 26.36 14.58 0.97
C SER A 318 26.57 14.11 -0.47
N ARG A 319 27.01 12.83 -0.64
CA ARG A 319 27.19 12.18 -1.95
C ARG A 319 26.02 11.27 -2.32
N LEU A 320 24.81 11.67 -1.93
CA LEU A 320 23.61 10.88 -2.21
C LEU A 320 23.24 10.94 -3.68
N GLN A 321 22.64 9.87 -4.18
CA GLN A 321 22.17 9.73 -5.55
C GLN A 321 20.64 9.62 -5.60
N LEU A 322 20.02 10.29 -6.58
CA LEU A 322 18.60 10.10 -6.90
C LEU A 322 18.49 9.11 -8.05
N ILE A 323 17.81 7.99 -7.82
CA ILE A 323 17.66 6.90 -8.78
C ILE A 323 16.21 6.87 -9.26
N PRO A 324 15.93 7.29 -10.50
CA PRO A 324 14.60 7.17 -11.08
C PRO A 324 14.35 5.76 -11.62
N TYR A 325 13.15 5.23 -11.36
CA TYR A 325 12.63 4.05 -12.02
C TYR A 325 11.73 4.44 -13.18
N PHE A 326 11.87 3.73 -14.29
CA PHE A 326 11.07 3.87 -15.49
C PHE A 326 10.50 2.51 -15.90
N ILE A 327 9.27 2.53 -16.40
CA ILE A 327 8.63 1.40 -17.07
C ILE A 327 8.79 1.62 -18.57
N SER A 328 9.35 0.63 -19.28
CA SER A 328 9.56 0.63 -20.73
C SER A 328 8.60 -0.32 -21.43
#